data_d44df83f3616a2fd3789b3cdeb1beaaf
#
_entry.id   d44df83f3616a2fd3789b3cdeb1beaaf
#
_cell.length_a   1.000
_cell.length_b   1.000
_cell.length_c   1.000
_cell.angle_alpha   90.00
_cell.angle_beta   90.00
_cell.angle_gamma   90.00
#
_symmetry.space_group_name_H-M   'P 1'
#
loop_
_entity.id
_entity.type
_entity.pdbx_description
1 polymer ?
#
loop_
_entity_poly.entity_id
_entity_poly.type
_entity_poly.pdbx_seq_one_letter_code
_entity_poly.pdbx_strand_id
1 'polypeptide(L)'
;MNSAPRVSVIIPTYNRSNVLRQAIASVLRQSYADYELLVVSDGCTDDSAAVVAGFADLRVRWINLPANSGHQSAPNNEGLRQARDDLIAYLGHDDLWLPRHLETLVGGIDAGADLVASLNELVGPDECFFDIAPAAPIYSPGMSITPSALMHRREVTQRIGGWRDYREIELDPEAELCQRAVAAGFALVILPRLTAVKFPAAWRRDAYRRRDDTEQAAWAARIAGEPDIERREMVRLIYAGKQGQMSRMRPYRLLWADLWRESVRRLRFRLQARRFFLAGRGGRVDAARRYKGLGRRP
;
A
#
# COMPACT_ATOMS: atom_id res chain seq x y z
N MET A 1 -16.81 -19.82 -23.21
CA MET A 1 -17.08 -18.66 -22.35
C MET A 1 -15.83 -18.49 -21.51
N ASN A 2 -14.97 -17.49 -21.80
CA ASN A 2 -13.86 -17.19 -20.90
C ASN A 2 -14.49 -16.64 -19.60
N SER A 3 -14.43 -17.38 -18.53
CA SER A 3 -14.73 -16.82 -17.20
C SER A 3 -13.79 -15.65 -16.95
N ALA A 4 -14.29 -14.56 -16.41
CA ALA A 4 -13.43 -13.45 -16.00
C ALA A 4 -12.33 -14.02 -15.06
N PRO A 5 -11.09 -13.53 -15.18
CA PRO A 5 -10.02 -14.03 -14.32
C PRO A 5 -10.34 -13.74 -12.85
N ARG A 6 -10.17 -14.75 -11.99
CA ARG A 6 -10.30 -14.64 -10.54
C ARG A 6 -9.08 -13.96 -9.94
N VAL A 7 -9.24 -13.34 -8.79
CA VAL A 7 -8.20 -12.59 -8.09
C VAL A 7 -7.92 -13.19 -6.72
N SER A 8 -6.67 -13.53 -6.42
CA SER A 8 -6.22 -13.79 -5.05
C SER A 8 -5.74 -12.48 -4.41
N VAL A 9 -6.48 -11.99 -3.44
CA VAL A 9 -6.12 -10.82 -2.63
C VAL A 9 -5.30 -11.26 -1.44
N ILE A 10 -4.12 -10.66 -1.20
CA ILE A 10 -3.23 -10.99 -0.09
C ILE A 10 -3.15 -9.80 0.87
N ILE A 11 -3.50 -10.03 2.13
CA ILE A 11 -3.30 -9.06 3.22
C ILE A 11 -2.25 -9.61 4.19
N PRO A 12 -0.98 -9.14 4.12
CA PRO A 12 0.00 -9.45 5.15
C PRO A 12 -0.32 -8.68 6.43
N THR A 13 -0.32 -9.34 7.58
CA THR A 13 -0.63 -8.68 8.86
C THR A 13 0.30 -9.10 9.99
N TYR A 14 0.55 -8.16 10.91
CA TYR A 14 1.27 -8.41 12.16
C TYR A 14 0.73 -7.52 13.27
N ASN A 15 0.06 -8.12 14.27
CA ASN A 15 -0.39 -7.47 15.53
C ASN A 15 -1.08 -6.10 15.34
N ARG A 16 -2.03 -6.01 14.40
CA ARG A 16 -2.81 -4.81 14.07
C ARG A 16 -4.29 -5.14 13.83
N SER A 17 -4.87 -5.99 14.66
CA SER A 17 -6.25 -6.46 14.57
C SER A 17 -7.31 -5.35 14.42
N ASN A 18 -7.09 -4.21 15.07
CA ASN A 18 -7.96 -3.04 15.04
C ASN A 18 -8.14 -2.49 13.61
N VAL A 19 -7.03 -2.19 12.91
CA VAL A 19 -7.09 -1.65 11.54
C VAL A 19 -7.34 -2.75 10.49
N LEU A 20 -6.88 -3.98 10.74
CA LEU A 20 -7.11 -5.13 9.87
C LEU A 20 -8.60 -5.35 9.57
N ARG A 21 -9.48 -5.14 10.55
CA ARG A 21 -10.93 -5.21 10.37
C ARG A 21 -11.42 -4.30 9.25
N GLN A 22 -10.91 -3.07 9.18
CA GLN A 22 -11.31 -2.09 8.17
C GLN A 22 -10.76 -2.48 6.78
N ALA A 23 -9.52 -2.98 6.72
CA ALA A 23 -8.91 -3.47 5.48
C ALA A 23 -9.73 -4.62 4.88
N ILE A 24 -10.04 -5.66 5.67
CA ILE A 24 -10.88 -6.80 5.23
C ILE A 24 -12.26 -6.30 4.76
N ALA A 25 -12.91 -5.43 5.54
CA ALA A 25 -14.22 -4.89 5.19
C ALA A 25 -14.17 -4.11 3.86
N SER A 26 -13.08 -3.42 3.53
CA SER A 26 -12.92 -2.71 2.26
C SER A 26 -12.80 -3.68 1.07
N VAL A 27 -12.16 -4.85 1.25
CA VAL A 27 -12.11 -5.91 0.24
C VAL A 27 -13.48 -6.54 0.04
N LEU A 28 -14.20 -6.85 1.11
CA LEU A 28 -15.52 -7.49 1.03
C LEU A 28 -16.60 -6.60 0.39
N ARG A 29 -16.36 -5.27 0.31
CA ARG A 29 -17.24 -4.29 -0.36
C ARG A 29 -16.86 -4.02 -1.82
N GLN A 30 -15.92 -4.74 -2.41
CA GLN A 30 -15.54 -4.55 -3.80
C GLN A 30 -16.70 -4.87 -4.76
N SER A 31 -16.84 -4.06 -5.83
CA SER A 31 -17.81 -4.29 -6.92
C SER A 31 -17.49 -5.56 -7.73
N TYR A 32 -16.23 -5.92 -7.82
CA TYR A 32 -15.76 -7.17 -8.43
C TYR A 32 -15.84 -8.30 -7.39
N ALA A 33 -16.64 -9.34 -7.65
CA ALA A 33 -16.97 -10.35 -6.65
C ALA A 33 -16.15 -11.65 -6.74
N ASP A 34 -15.51 -11.91 -7.90
CA ASP A 34 -14.80 -13.16 -8.16
C ASP A 34 -13.36 -13.12 -7.65
N TYR A 35 -13.20 -13.24 -6.33
CA TYR A 35 -11.91 -13.27 -5.65
C TYR A 35 -11.90 -14.17 -4.43
N GLU A 36 -10.71 -14.61 -4.02
CA GLU A 36 -10.42 -15.10 -2.67
C GLU A 36 -9.61 -14.06 -1.89
N LEU A 37 -9.71 -14.07 -0.57
CA LEU A 37 -8.97 -13.20 0.34
C LEU A 37 -8.11 -14.02 1.29
N LEU A 38 -6.80 -13.88 1.16
CA LEU A 38 -5.79 -14.54 1.98
C LEU A 38 -5.24 -13.55 3.00
N VAL A 39 -5.66 -13.65 4.26
CA VAL A 39 -5.09 -12.88 5.35
C VAL A 39 -3.94 -13.66 5.94
N VAL A 40 -2.72 -13.20 5.70
CA VAL A 40 -1.50 -13.91 6.07
C VAL A 40 -0.84 -13.24 7.27
N SER A 41 -0.91 -13.92 8.39
CA SER A 41 -0.29 -13.52 9.65
C SER A 41 1.21 -13.77 9.63
N ASP A 42 1.98 -12.74 9.95
CA ASP A 42 3.42 -12.83 10.19
C ASP A 42 3.71 -13.17 11.65
N GLY A 43 3.11 -14.25 12.17
CA GLY A 43 3.25 -14.66 13.57
C GLY A 43 2.52 -13.73 14.54
N CYS A 44 1.26 -13.38 14.27
CA CYS A 44 0.45 -12.55 15.17
C CYS A 44 0.24 -13.23 16.54
N THR A 45 0.28 -12.42 17.59
CA THR A 45 0.02 -12.82 18.97
C THR A 45 -1.17 -12.06 19.59
N ASP A 46 -1.79 -11.18 18.82
CA ASP A 46 -3.01 -10.45 19.21
C ASP A 46 -4.27 -11.19 18.72
N ASP A 47 -5.42 -10.55 18.82
CA ASP A 47 -6.73 -11.08 18.43
C ASP A 47 -7.02 -11.04 16.91
N SER A 48 -5.99 -10.86 16.05
CA SER A 48 -6.15 -10.80 14.58
C SER A 48 -6.87 -12.03 14.02
N ALA A 49 -6.55 -13.24 14.50
CA ALA A 49 -7.22 -14.47 14.06
C ALA A 49 -8.72 -14.46 14.37
N ALA A 50 -9.11 -13.99 15.57
CA ALA A 50 -10.50 -13.88 15.97
C ALA A 50 -11.25 -12.81 15.15
N VAL A 51 -10.59 -11.70 14.84
CA VAL A 51 -11.12 -10.65 13.94
C VAL A 51 -11.43 -11.22 12.57
N VAL A 52 -10.52 -12.00 11.98
CA VAL A 52 -10.73 -12.63 10.66
C VAL A 52 -11.88 -13.64 10.70
N ALA A 53 -11.92 -14.50 11.71
CA ALA A 53 -13.00 -15.50 11.88
C ALA A 53 -14.37 -14.83 12.03
N GLY A 54 -14.44 -13.64 12.61
CA GLY A 54 -15.69 -12.89 12.80
C GLY A 54 -16.36 -12.41 11.51
N PHE A 55 -15.69 -12.44 10.34
CA PHE A 55 -16.32 -12.08 9.06
C PHE A 55 -17.23 -13.18 8.51
N ALA A 56 -17.03 -14.45 8.90
CA ALA A 56 -17.84 -15.60 8.46
C ALA A 56 -18.09 -15.66 6.93
N ASP A 57 -17.14 -15.19 6.12
CA ASP A 57 -17.19 -15.18 4.65
C ASP A 57 -16.27 -16.28 4.10
N LEU A 58 -16.82 -17.17 3.27
CA LEU A 58 -16.10 -18.32 2.72
C LEU A 58 -14.92 -17.95 1.80
N ARG A 59 -14.89 -16.72 1.29
CA ARG A 59 -13.79 -16.20 0.50
C ARG A 59 -12.57 -15.86 1.34
N VAL A 60 -12.74 -15.67 2.66
CA VAL A 60 -11.69 -15.22 3.58
C VAL A 60 -10.99 -16.43 4.20
N ARG A 61 -9.68 -16.49 4.07
CA ARG A 61 -8.83 -17.53 4.64
C ARG A 61 -7.76 -16.92 5.52
N TRP A 62 -7.64 -17.43 6.76
CA TRP A 62 -6.53 -17.11 7.65
C TRP A 62 -5.38 -18.08 7.46
N ILE A 63 -4.17 -17.55 7.26
CA ILE A 63 -2.93 -18.33 7.14
C ILE A 63 -1.97 -17.77 8.19
N ASN A 64 -1.40 -18.64 9.03
CA ASN A 64 -0.51 -18.22 10.11
C ASN A 64 0.92 -18.69 9.88
N LEU A 65 1.86 -17.78 9.83
CA LEU A 65 3.29 -18.09 9.89
C LEU A 65 3.70 -18.39 11.34
N PRO A 66 4.67 -19.30 11.55
CA PRO A 66 5.04 -19.72 12.90
C PRO A 66 5.73 -18.62 13.72
N ALA A 67 6.35 -17.63 13.07
CA ALA A 67 7.07 -16.56 13.71
C ALA A 67 7.08 -15.28 12.86
N ASN A 68 7.32 -14.13 13.50
CA ASN A 68 7.45 -12.85 12.81
C ASN A 68 8.73 -12.79 12.00
N SER A 69 8.62 -12.60 10.70
CA SER A 69 9.75 -12.45 9.76
C SER A 69 10.34 -11.04 9.75
N GLY A 70 9.57 -10.07 10.25
CA GLY A 70 9.98 -8.69 10.35
C GLY A 70 9.56 -7.77 9.21
N HIS A 71 9.03 -8.30 8.11
CA HIS A 71 8.58 -7.52 6.95
C HIS A 71 7.51 -8.27 6.15
N GLN A 72 6.76 -7.52 5.34
CA GLN A 72 5.67 -8.06 4.50
C GLN A 72 6.11 -9.08 3.44
N SER A 73 7.41 -9.18 3.12
CA SER A 73 7.89 -10.07 2.05
C SER A 73 7.57 -11.55 2.32
N ALA A 74 7.80 -12.03 3.53
CA ALA A 74 7.53 -13.42 3.87
C ALA A 74 6.02 -13.76 3.86
N PRO A 75 5.12 -13.01 4.53
CA PRO A 75 3.69 -13.28 4.43
C PRO A 75 3.13 -13.06 3.03
N ASN A 76 3.65 -12.11 2.23
CA ASN A 76 3.26 -11.99 0.82
C ASN A 76 3.66 -13.23 0.02
N ASN A 77 4.86 -13.77 0.21
CA ASN A 77 5.31 -15.01 -0.45
C ASN A 77 4.48 -16.22 -0.04
N GLU A 78 4.11 -16.32 1.23
CA GLU A 78 3.20 -17.38 1.66
C GLU A 78 1.82 -17.23 1.03
N GLY A 79 1.30 -16.00 0.93
CA GLY A 79 0.09 -15.70 0.18
C GLY A 79 0.19 -16.14 -1.28
N LEU A 80 1.28 -15.80 -1.97
CA LEU A 80 1.55 -16.22 -3.36
C LEU A 80 1.56 -17.74 -3.51
N ARG A 81 2.16 -18.46 -2.56
CA ARG A 81 2.20 -19.93 -2.55
C ARG A 81 0.81 -20.56 -2.38
N GLN A 82 -0.07 -19.92 -1.60
CA GLN A 82 -1.42 -20.38 -1.27
C GLN A 82 -2.48 -19.86 -2.27
N ALA A 83 -2.14 -18.87 -3.07
CA ALA A 83 -3.02 -18.29 -4.08
C ALA A 83 -3.42 -19.35 -5.13
N ARG A 84 -4.69 -19.35 -5.51
CA ARG A 84 -5.26 -20.32 -6.46
C ARG A 84 -5.53 -19.72 -7.82
N ASP A 85 -5.64 -18.39 -7.88
CA ASP A 85 -6.16 -17.64 -9.01
C ASP A 85 -5.05 -17.00 -9.85
N ASP A 86 -5.38 -16.54 -11.06
CA ASP A 86 -4.41 -16.06 -12.05
C ASP A 86 -3.94 -14.63 -11.82
N LEU A 87 -4.71 -13.85 -11.06
CA LEU A 87 -4.37 -12.48 -10.71
C LEU A 87 -4.08 -12.35 -9.22
N ILE A 88 -3.05 -11.59 -8.89
CA ILE A 88 -2.61 -11.33 -7.53
C ILE A 88 -2.73 -9.84 -7.23
N ALA A 89 -3.42 -9.51 -6.15
CA ALA A 89 -3.49 -8.16 -5.62
C ALA A 89 -3.07 -8.14 -4.15
N TYR A 90 -2.52 -7.02 -3.68
CA TYR A 90 -2.06 -6.87 -2.31
C TYR A 90 -2.74 -5.71 -1.61
N LEU A 91 -3.04 -5.85 -0.33
CA LEU A 91 -3.54 -4.76 0.51
C LEU A 91 -2.81 -4.75 1.85
N GLY A 92 -2.25 -3.61 2.24
CA GLY A 92 -1.71 -3.43 3.59
C GLY A 92 -2.80 -3.56 4.63
N HIS A 93 -2.50 -4.15 5.79
CA HIS A 93 -3.50 -4.34 6.86
C HIS A 93 -4.04 -3.03 7.43
N ASP A 94 -3.41 -1.90 7.16
CA ASP A 94 -3.78 -0.56 7.60
C ASP A 94 -4.27 0.35 6.45
N ASP A 95 -4.35 -0.18 5.23
CA ASP A 95 -4.82 0.54 4.05
C ASP A 95 -6.28 0.18 3.71
N LEU A 96 -6.93 0.97 2.86
CA LEU A 96 -8.31 0.76 2.44
C LEU A 96 -8.43 0.85 0.92
N TRP A 97 -9.28 -0.01 0.35
CA TRP A 97 -9.66 0.09 -1.05
C TRP A 97 -10.98 0.85 -1.23
N LEU A 98 -11.05 1.65 -2.29
CA LEU A 98 -12.31 2.21 -2.78
C LEU A 98 -13.11 1.12 -3.51
N PRO A 99 -14.45 1.24 -3.63
CA PRO A 99 -15.32 0.14 -4.06
C PRO A 99 -15.00 -0.49 -5.41
N ARG A 100 -14.38 0.25 -6.34
CA ARG A 100 -14.08 -0.20 -7.70
C ARG A 100 -12.61 -0.55 -7.93
N HIS A 101 -11.83 -0.77 -6.88
CA HIS A 101 -10.40 -1.04 -7.00
C HIS A 101 -10.11 -2.29 -7.84
N LEU A 102 -10.65 -3.45 -7.46
CA LEU A 102 -10.43 -4.70 -8.19
C LEU A 102 -10.94 -4.62 -9.63
N GLU A 103 -12.15 -4.11 -9.85
CA GLU A 103 -12.71 -3.92 -11.19
C GLU A 103 -11.80 -3.06 -12.07
N THR A 104 -11.25 -1.98 -11.51
CA THR A 104 -10.35 -1.06 -12.22
C THR A 104 -9.05 -1.76 -12.62
N LEU A 105 -8.42 -2.49 -11.69
CA LEU A 105 -7.15 -3.16 -11.98
C LEU A 105 -7.32 -4.36 -12.92
N VAL A 106 -8.38 -5.16 -12.76
CA VAL A 106 -8.72 -6.25 -13.68
C VAL A 106 -8.90 -5.71 -15.10
N GLY A 107 -9.62 -4.60 -15.27
CA GLY A 107 -9.76 -3.96 -16.58
C GLY A 107 -8.43 -3.55 -17.23
N GLY A 108 -7.44 -3.14 -16.44
CA GLY A 108 -6.09 -2.85 -16.94
C GLY A 108 -5.32 -4.11 -17.38
N ILE A 109 -5.48 -5.21 -16.64
CA ILE A 109 -4.92 -6.52 -17.04
C ILE A 109 -5.58 -7.02 -18.33
N ASP A 110 -6.91 -6.89 -18.45
CA ASP A 110 -7.66 -7.30 -19.64
C ASP A 110 -7.29 -6.47 -20.87
N ALA A 111 -6.87 -5.22 -20.66
CA ALA A 111 -6.34 -4.35 -21.71
C ALA A 111 -4.91 -4.72 -22.17
N GLY A 112 -4.31 -5.78 -21.60
CA GLY A 112 -3.04 -6.35 -22.08
C GLY A 112 -1.83 -6.05 -21.18
N ALA A 113 -2.01 -5.45 -20.00
CA ALA A 113 -0.90 -5.28 -19.05
C ALA A 113 -0.62 -6.59 -18.30
N ASP A 114 0.64 -6.77 -17.84
CA ASP A 114 1.04 -7.85 -16.95
C ASP A 114 1.01 -7.42 -15.49
N LEU A 115 1.34 -6.15 -15.23
CA LEU A 115 1.18 -5.49 -13.94
C LEU A 115 0.39 -4.20 -14.13
N VAL A 116 -0.51 -3.94 -13.21
CA VAL A 116 -1.31 -2.72 -13.19
C VAL A 116 -1.21 -2.08 -11.81
N ALA A 117 -1.00 -0.78 -11.82
CA ALA A 117 -1.09 0.03 -10.61
C ALA A 117 -2.15 1.13 -10.76
N SER A 118 -2.76 1.53 -9.66
CA SER A 118 -3.61 2.71 -9.57
C SER A 118 -2.94 3.81 -8.74
N LEU A 119 -3.56 4.98 -8.67
CA LEU A 119 -3.15 6.03 -7.75
C LEU A 119 -3.62 5.72 -6.33
N ASN A 120 -2.81 6.12 -5.36
CA ASN A 120 -3.17 6.10 -3.94
C ASN A 120 -3.27 7.53 -3.39
N GLU A 121 -4.20 7.72 -2.49
CA GLU A 121 -4.13 8.81 -1.54
C GLU A 121 -3.31 8.40 -0.34
N LEU A 122 -2.20 9.09 -0.09
CA LEU A 122 -1.41 8.94 1.13
C LEU A 122 -1.98 9.86 2.20
N VAL A 123 -2.55 9.29 3.24
CA VAL A 123 -3.08 10.03 4.39
C VAL A 123 -1.98 10.14 5.43
N GLY A 124 -1.44 11.35 5.59
CA GLY A 124 -0.50 11.69 6.66
C GLY A 124 -1.21 12.26 7.88
N PRO A 125 -0.51 12.47 9.01
CA PRO A 125 -1.08 13.10 10.21
C PRO A 125 -1.58 14.53 9.97
N ASP A 126 -0.95 15.25 9.05
CA ASP A 126 -1.21 16.68 8.83
C ASP A 126 -1.67 17.00 7.39
N GLU A 127 -1.44 16.10 6.44
CA GLU A 127 -1.74 16.34 5.02
C GLU A 127 -2.01 15.05 4.25
N CYS A 128 -2.75 15.17 3.14
CA CYS A 128 -3.00 14.09 2.20
C CYS A 128 -2.47 14.48 0.81
N PHE A 129 -1.91 13.52 0.07
CA PHE A 129 -1.41 13.74 -1.29
C PHE A 129 -1.37 12.45 -2.10
N PHE A 130 -1.18 12.56 -3.41
CA PHE A 130 -0.95 11.39 -4.27
C PHE A 130 0.44 10.81 -4.09
N ASP A 131 0.58 9.49 -4.13
CA ASP A 131 1.88 8.80 -4.20
C ASP A 131 2.53 8.93 -5.58
N ILE A 132 1.72 8.97 -6.64
CA ILE A 132 2.13 9.15 -8.04
C ILE A 132 1.40 10.36 -8.61
N ALA A 133 2.11 11.23 -9.32
CA ALA A 133 1.50 12.39 -9.98
C ALA A 133 0.49 11.95 -11.07
N PRO A 134 -0.79 12.32 -10.94
CA PRO A 134 -1.82 11.85 -11.87
C PRO A 134 -1.66 12.35 -13.31
N ALA A 135 -0.90 13.44 -13.50
CA ALA A 135 -0.68 14.05 -14.83
C ALA A 135 0.33 13.26 -15.71
N ALA A 136 1.17 12.41 -15.11
CA ALA A 136 2.15 11.61 -15.83
C ALA A 136 2.37 10.27 -15.11
N PRO A 137 1.36 9.37 -15.13
CA PRO A 137 1.43 8.09 -14.44
C PRO A 137 2.27 7.08 -15.25
N ILE A 138 3.55 7.41 -15.48
CA ILE A 138 4.47 6.55 -16.21
C ILE A 138 5.45 5.94 -15.22
N TYR A 139 5.56 4.61 -15.25
CA TYR A 139 6.55 3.90 -14.45
C TYR A 139 7.97 4.20 -14.92
N SER A 140 8.86 4.43 -13.98
CA SER A 140 10.30 4.51 -14.20
C SER A 140 11.06 3.59 -13.23
N PRO A 141 12.19 3.00 -13.64
CA PRO A 141 12.99 2.13 -12.76
C PRO A 141 13.32 2.79 -11.43
N GLY A 142 13.13 2.04 -10.35
CA GLY A 142 13.31 2.54 -8.97
C GLY A 142 12.11 3.29 -8.38
N MET A 143 11.05 3.51 -9.15
CA MET A 143 9.80 4.04 -8.62
C MET A 143 9.17 3.03 -7.66
N SER A 144 8.84 3.48 -6.46
CA SER A 144 8.07 2.66 -5.51
C SER A 144 6.58 2.74 -5.85
N ILE A 145 5.99 1.59 -6.14
CA ILE A 145 4.54 1.44 -6.29
C ILE A 145 4.03 0.78 -5.02
N THR A 146 3.11 1.44 -4.34
CA THR A 146 2.51 0.89 -3.13
C THR A 146 1.85 -0.47 -3.40
N PRO A 147 2.13 -1.52 -2.63
CA PRO A 147 1.49 -2.82 -2.82
C PRO A 147 -0.04 -2.75 -2.84
N SER A 148 -0.63 -1.91 -2.01
CA SER A 148 -2.09 -1.71 -1.92
C SER A 148 -2.72 -1.14 -3.21
N ALA A 149 -1.93 -0.71 -4.18
CA ALA A 149 -2.39 -0.26 -5.48
C ALA A 149 -1.97 -1.19 -6.62
N LEU A 150 -1.28 -2.28 -6.34
CA LEU A 150 -0.66 -3.15 -7.34
C LEU A 150 -1.47 -4.44 -7.53
N MET A 151 -1.70 -4.79 -8.79
CA MET A 151 -2.13 -6.11 -9.24
C MET A 151 -1.20 -6.61 -10.33
N HIS A 152 -0.99 -7.92 -10.40
CA HIS A 152 -0.22 -8.54 -11.47
C HIS A 152 -0.73 -9.93 -11.82
N ARG A 153 -0.39 -10.40 -13.02
CA ARG A 153 -0.58 -11.81 -13.39
C ARG A 153 0.30 -12.69 -12.51
N ARG A 154 -0.21 -13.81 -12.05
CA ARG A 154 0.55 -14.79 -11.23
C ARG A 154 1.85 -15.22 -11.91
N GLU A 155 1.81 -15.35 -13.24
CA GLU A 155 2.99 -15.68 -14.05
C GLU A 155 4.19 -14.76 -13.78
N VAL A 156 3.94 -13.47 -13.51
CA VAL A 156 5.01 -12.50 -13.20
C VAL A 156 5.88 -13.01 -12.06
N THR A 157 5.27 -13.29 -10.90
CA THR A 157 6.02 -13.76 -9.72
C THR A 157 6.52 -15.19 -9.85
N GLN A 158 5.87 -16.03 -10.64
CA GLN A 158 6.39 -17.35 -10.98
C GLN A 158 7.70 -17.27 -11.79
N ARG A 159 7.79 -16.32 -12.73
CA ARG A 159 8.97 -16.15 -13.60
C ARG A 159 10.12 -15.41 -12.93
N ILE A 160 9.84 -14.33 -12.17
CA ILE A 160 10.89 -13.51 -11.55
C ILE A 160 11.24 -13.97 -10.12
N GLY A 161 10.50 -14.89 -9.53
CA GLY A 161 10.47 -15.18 -8.10
C GLY A 161 9.62 -14.16 -7.33
N GLY A 162 9.22 -14.49 -6.11
CA GLY A 162 8.38 -13.64 -5.28
C GLY A 162 9.08 -12.39 -4.73
N TRP A 163 8.63 -11.94 -3.58
CA TRP A 163 9.21 -10.83 -2.83
C TRP A 163 10.54 -11.24 -2.22
N ARG A 164 11.60 -10.45 -2.46
CA ARG A 164 12.90 -10.68 -1.84
C ARG A 164 12.91 -10.23 -0.38
N ASP A 165 13.79 -10.84 0.40
CA ASP A 165 14.03 -10.39 1.77
C ASP A 165 14.62 -8.98 1.73
N TYR A 166 14.02 -8.06 2.47
CA TYR A 166 14.46 -6.66 2.54
C TYR A 166 15.91 -6.51 3.02
N ARG A 167 16.45 -7.53 3.72
CA ARG A 167 17.83 -7.56 4.22
C ARG A 167 18.87 -7.77 3.11
N GLU A 168 18.44 -8.29 1.97
CA GLU A 168 19.28 -8.64 0.83
C GLU A 168 19.27 -7.59 -0.28
N ILE A 169 18.35 -6.62 -0.21
CA ILE A 169 18.11 -5.63 -1.26
C ILE A 169 18.39 -4.20 -0.79
N GLU A 170 18.67 -3.30 -1.75
CA GLU A 170 18.93 -1.88 -1.50
C GLU A 170 17.68 -1.01 -1.67
N LEU A 171 16.79 -1.42 -2.58
CA LEU A 171 15.50 -0.76 -2.81
C LEU A 171 14.45 -1.22 -1.79
N ASP A 172 13.36 -0.49 -1.71
CA ASP A 172 12.18 -0.98 -1.02
C ASP A 172 11.64 -2.23 -1.76
N PRO A 173 11.16 -3.27 -1.07
CA PRO A 173 10.78 -4.54 -1.69
C PRO A 173 9.78 -4.44 -2.83
N GLU A 174 8.83 -3.51 -2.75
CA GLU A 174 7.87 -3.22 -3.81
C GLU A 174 8.52 -2.60 -5.05
N ALA A 175 9.46 -1.68 -4.88
CA ALA A 175 10.21 -1.09 -5.99
C ALA A 175 11.10 -2.13 -6.67
N GLU A 176 11.72 -3.01 -5.87
CA GLU A 176 12.57 -4.10 -6.35
C GLU A 176 11.76 -5.13 -7.17
N LEU A 177 10.57 -5.53 -6.68
CA LEU A 177 9.68 -6.45 -7.38
C LEU A 177 9.26 -5.89 -8.75
N CYS A 178 8.79 -4.63 -8.80
CA CYS A 178 8.39 -3.98 -10.03
C CYS A 178 9.55 -3.82 -11.02
N GLN A 179 10.74 -3.45 -10.51
CA GLN A 179 11.93 -3.31 -11.36
C GLN A 179 12.35 -4.63 -11.98
N ARG A 180 12.33 -5.75 -11.22
CA ARG A 180 12.61 -7.09 -11.77
C ARG A 180 11.58 -7.51 -12.80
N ALA A 181 10.30 -7.23 -12.56
CA ALA A 181 9.25 -7.58 -13.51
C ALA A 181 9.46 -6.85 -14.85
N VAL A 182 9.67 -5.53 -14.81
CA VAL A 182 9.92 -4.74 -16.04
C VAL A 182 11.24 -5.15 -16.72
N ALA A 183 12.29 -5.43 -15.96
CA ALA A 183 13.55 -5.94 -16.52
C ALA A 183 13.42 -7.32 -17.18
N ALA A 184 12.44 -8.13 -16.73
CA ALA A 184 12.10 -9.41 -17.35
C ALA A 184 11.19 -9.28 -18.59
N GLY A 185 10.83 -8.05 -18.98
CA GLY A 185 10.02 -7.76 -20.16
C GLY A 185 8.51 -7.69 -19.93
N PHE A 186 8.04 -7.72 -18.68
CA PHE A 186 6.63 -7.57 -18.36
C PHE A 186 6.17 -6.11 -18.46
N ALA A 187 4.97 -5.91 -19.00
CA ALA A 187 4.36 -4.59 -19.18
C ALA A 187 3.70 -4.11 -17.88
N LEU A 188 4.21 -3.01 -17.31
CA LEU A 188 3.63 -2.35 -16.14
C LEU A 188 2.92 -1.06 -16.58
N VAL A 189 1.63 -0.97 -16.26
CA VAL A 189 0.77 0.19 -16.58
C VAL A 189 0.28 0.84 -15.29
N ILE A 190 0.35 2.16 -15.22
CA ILE A 190 -0.23 2.94 -14.12
C ILE A 190 -1.51 3.61 -14.62
N LEU A 191 -2.64 3.29 -14.01
CA LEU A 191 -3.94 3.87 -14.36
C LEU A 191 -4.12 5.19 -13.59
N PRO A 192 -4.55 6.29 -14.24
CA PRO A 192 -4.80 7.57 -13.58
C PRO A 192 -6.14 7.56 -12.80
N ARG A 193 -6.37 6.55 -11.99
CA ARG A 193 -7.56 6.32 -11.18
C ARG A 193 -7.18 6.19 -9.72
N LEU A 194 -7.80 6.97 -8.85
CA LEU A 194 -7.63 6.87 -7.41
C LEU A 194 -8.52 5.74 -6.89
N THR A 195 -7.93 4.65 -6.41
CA THR A 195 -8.70 3.49 -5.97
C THR A 195 -8.25 2.93 -4.63
N ALA A 196 -7.21 3.49 -4.02
CA ALA A 196 -6.74 3.07 -2.71
C ALA A 196 -6.38 4.27 -1.81
N VAL A 197 -6.52 4.08 -0.52
CA VAL A 197 -6.16 5.03 0.53
C VAL A 197 -5.15 4.35 1.44
N LYS A 198 -3.96 4.95 1.54
CA LYS A 198 -2.85 4.42 2.31
C LYS A 198 -2.60 5.24 3.56
N PHE A 199 -2.41 4.55 4.68
CA PHE A 199 -2.08 5.14 5.99
C PHE A 199 -0.65 4.73 6.41
N PRO A 200 0.41 5.42 5.91
CA PRO A 200 1.78 4.98 6.16
C PRO A 200 2.08 4.92 7.66
N ALA A 201 2.15 3.71 8.23
CA ALA A 201 2.51 3.51 9.63
C ALA A 201 3.91 4.08 9.97
N ALA A 202 4.80 4.18 8.97
CA ALA A 202 6.12 4.80 9.11
C ALA A 202 6.07 6.31 9.39
N TRP A 203 4.93 6.97 9.19
CA TRP A 203 4.74 8.39 9.51
C TRP A 203 4.08 8.61 10.87
N ARG A 204 3.66 7.53 11.54
CA ARG A 204 2.99 7.52 12.85
C ARG A 204 3.87 6.87 13.89
N ARG A 205 4.36 7.68 14.82
CA ARG A 205 5.20 7.18 15.92
C ARG A 205 4.42 6.18 16.78
N ASP A 206 5.05 5.07 17.09
CA ASP A 206 4.50 4.01 17.94
C ASP A 206 3.13 3.46 17.47
N ALA A 207 2.88 3.47 16.15
CA ALA A 207 1.61 3.03 15.56
C ALA A 207 1.20 1.61 15.97
N TYR A 208 2.17 0.72 16.18
CA TYR A 208 1.92 -0.66 16.63
C TYR A 208 1.65 -0.79 18.12
N ARG A 209 2.00 0.23 18.92
CA ARG A 209 1.73 0.26 20.37
C ARG A 209 0.42 0.95 20.69
N ARG A 210 0.09 2.02 20.00
CA ARG A 210 -1.09 2.85 20.27
C ARG A 210 -2.40 2.17 19.88
N ARG A 211 -2.36 1.28 18.89
CA ARG A 211 -3.54 0.54 18.36
C ARG A 211 -4.74 1.46 18.06
N ASP A 212 -4.48 2.67 17.59
CA ASP A 212 -5.49 3.63 17.17
C ASP A 212 -5.93 3.31 15.74
N ASP A 213 -7.24 3.23 15.49
CA ASP A 213 -7.86 2.99 14.19
C ASP A 213 -8.85 4.10 13.78
N THR A 214 -8.87 5.20 14.52
CA THR A 214 -9.82 6.30 14.34
C THR A 214 -9.79 6.84 12.91
N GLU A 215 -8.61 7.01 12.32
CA GLU A 215 -8.46 7.50 10.94
C GLU A 215 -9.03 6.50 9.93
N GLN A 216 -8.68 5.21 10.05
CA GLN A 216 -9.18 4.16 9.17
C GLN A 216 -10.69 3.98 9.30
N ALA A 217 -11.23 4.03 10.52
CA ALA A 217 -12.67 3.94 10.77
C ALA A 217 -13.43 5.12 10.14
N ALA A 218 -12.91 6.35 10.28
CA ALA A 218 -13.49 7.53 9.66
C ALA A 218 -13.50 7.43 8.13
N TRP A 219 -12.39 6.98 7.53
CA TRP A 219 -12.31 6.76 6.09
C TRP A 219 -13.21 5.63 5.62
N ALA A 220 -13.29 4.52 6.35
CA ALA A 220 -14.20 3.41 6.03
C ALA A 220 -15.66 3.87 6.04
N ALA A 221 -16.07 4.71 7.00
CA ALA A 221 -17.39 5.31 7.05
C ALA A 221 -17.65 6.23 5.84
N ARG A 222 -16.69 7.06 5.45
CA ARG A 222 -16.78 7.89 4.25
C ARG A 222 -16.91 7.06 2.98
N ILE A 223 -16.09 6.03 2.81
CA ILE A 223 -16.13 5.11 1.67
C ILE A 223 -17.50 4.43 1.56
N ALA A 224 -18.12 4.08 2.69
CA ALA A 224 -19.43 3.45 2.72
C ALA A 224 -20.58 4.43 2.43
N GLY A 225 -20.43 5.71 2.81
CA GLY A 225 -21.50 6.71 2.76
C GLY A 225 -21.43 7.68 1.58
N GLU A 226 -20.31 7.77 0.87
CA GLU A 226 -20.11 8.75 -0.21
C GLU A 226 -20.05 8.04 -1.58
N PRO A 227 -21.11 8.06 -2.41
CA PRO A 227 -21.17 7.29 -3.65
C PRO A 227 -20.05 7.63 -4.66
N ASP A 228 -19.62 8.88 -4.74
CA ASP A 228 -18.62 9.39 -5.69
C ASP A 228 -17.28 9.71 -5.02
N ILE A 229 -16.93 9.00 -3.95
CA ILE A 229 -15.74 9.32 -3.14
C ILE A 229 -14.45 9.37 -3.99
N GLU A 230 -14.26 8.45 -4.93
CA GLU A 230 -13.11 8.43 -5.84
C GLU A 230 -12.94 9.76 -6.58
N ARG A 231 -14.02 10.23 -7.21
CA ARG A 231 -14.03 11.49 -7.96
C ARG A 231 -13.82 12.69 -7.06
N ARG A 232 -14.49 12.72 -5.91
CA ARG A 232 -14.40 13.84 -4.95
C ARG A 232 -12.99 13.98 -4.39
N GLU A 233 -12.38 12.88 -3.96
CA GLU A 233 -11.00 12.89 -3.45
C GLU A 233 -9.99 13.22 -4.57
N MET A 234 -10.15 12.70 -5.77
CA MET A 234 -9.33 13.06 -6.91
C MET A 234 -9.34 14.58 -7.15
N VAL A 235 -10.53 15.19 -7.19
CA VAL A 235 -10.69 16.65 -7.36
C VAL A 235 -10.06 17.40 -6.20
N ARG A 236 -10.33 16.98 -4.96
CA ARG A 236 -9.78 17.61 -3.74
C ARG A 236 -8.25 17.64 -3.76
N LEU A 237 -7.61 16.51 -4.07
CA LEU A 237 -6.15 16.37 -4.10
C LEU A 237 -5.52 17.20 -5.22
N ILE A 238 -6.14 17.24 -6.42
CA ILE A 238 -5.68 18.09 -7.54
C ILE A 238 -5.74 19.57 -7.15
N TYR A 239 -6.83 20.02 -6.52
CA TYR A 239 -6.95 21.41 -6.05
C TYR A 239 -5.95 21.74 -4.95
N ALA A 240 -5.75 20.86 -3.98
CA ALA A 240 -4.76 21.03 -2.92
C ALA A 240 -3.33 21.16 -3.49
N GLY A 241 -2.99 20.30 -4.47
CA GLY A 241 -1.72 20.38 -5.18
C GLY A 241 -1.52 21.71 -5.92
N LYS A 242 -2.57 22.21 -6.62
CA LYS A 242 -2.53 23.51 -7.29
C LYS A 242 -2.41 24.67 -6.31
N GLN A 243 -3.16 24.66 -5.20
CA GLN A 243 -3.05 25.68 -4.16
C GLN A 243 -1.65 25.74 -3.55
N GLY A 244 -1.03 24.59 -3.30
CA GLY A 244 0.36 24.50 -2.86
C GLY A 244 1.35 25.07 -3.88
N GLN A 245 1.12 24.90 -5.18
CA GLN A 245 1.91 25.52 -6.26
C GLN A 245 1.66 27.04 -6.37
N MET A 246 0.41 27.48 -6.27
CA MET A 246 0.05 28.91 -6.28
C MET A 246 0.52 29.65 -5.02
N SER A 247 0.56 28.99 -3.86
CA SER A 247 1.14 29.51 -2.62
C SER A 247 2.64 29.83 -2.78
N ARG A 248 3.35 29.08 -3.64
CA ARG A 248 4.77 29.34 -3.98
C ARG A 248 4.96 30.58 -4.87
N MET A 249 3.89 31.11 -5.49
CA MET A 249 3.89 32.34 -6.30
C MET A 249 3.48 33.62 -5.51
N ARG A 250 3.31 33.52 -4.18
CA ARG A 250 2.96 34.67 -3.34
C ARG A 250 4.15 35.61 -3.12
N PRO A 251 3.89 36.94 -2.96
CA PRO A 251 4.95 37.94 -2.93
C PRO A 251 5.92 37.77 -1.75
N TYR A 252 7.15 38.19 -1.98
CA TYR A 252 8.40 37.99 -1.23
C TYR A 252 8.35 38.03 0.31
N ARG A 253 7.38 38.69 0.96
CA ARG A 253 7.31 38.77 2.44
C ARG A 253 6.80 37.50 3.14
N LEU A 254 6.04 36.67 2.47
CA LEU A 254 5.59 35.36 3.00
C LEU A 254 6.55 34.23 2.64
N LEU A 255 7.43 34.44 1.66
CA LEU A 255 8.43 33.48 1.20
C LEU A 255 9.42 33.05 2.30
N TRP A 256 9.81 33.94 3.20
CA TRP A 256 10.80 33.64 4.24
C TRP A 256 10.27 32.69 5.31
N ALA A 257 9.03 32.83 5.71
CA ALA A 257 8.41 31.92 6.69
C ALA A 257 8.15 30.53 6.06
N ASP A 258 7.73 30.51 4.78
CA ASP A 258 7.50 29.26 4.05
C ASP A 258 8.82 28.60 3.63
N LEU A 259 9.84 29.36 3.23
CA LEU A 259 11.20 28.87 2.99
C LEU A 259 11.83 28.31 4.27
N TRP A 260 11.60 28.96 5.42
CA TRP A 260 12.07 28.45 6.70
C TRP A 260 11.37 27.13 7.07
N ARG A 261 10.04 27.08 6.97
CA ARG A 261 9.26 25.85 7.22
C ARG A 261 9.66 24.72 6.26
N GLU A 262 9.79 25.04 4.98
CA GLU A 262 10.21 24.09 3.95
C GLU A 262 11.67 23.67 4.14
N SER A 263 12.56 24.58 4.53
CA SER A 263 13.97 24.26 4.84
C SER A 263 14.08 23.38 6.09
N VAL A 264 13.29 23.65 7.12
CA VAL A 264 13.22 22.81 8.33
C VAL A 264 12.60 21.45 7.98
N ARG A 265 11.56 21.40 7.14
CA ARG A 265 10.96 20.15 6.65
C ARG A 265 11.96 19.36 5.80
N ARG A 266 12.66 20.01 4.85
CA ARG A 266 13.71 19.40 4.03
C ARG A 266 14.91 18.96 4.86
N LEU A 267 15.29 19.74 5.87
CA LEU A 267 16.37 19.37 6.78
C LEU A 267 15.97 18.17 7.66
N ARG A 268 14.74 18.16 8.20
CA ARG A 268 14.21 17.00 8.91
C ARG A 268 14.11 15.78 7.99
N PHE A 269 13.62 15.94 6.77
CA PHE A 269 13.57 14.88 5.77
C PHE A 269 14.98 14.41 5.36
N ARG A 270 15.93 15.33 5.15
CA ARG A 270 17.34 14.99 4.85
C ARG A 270 18.04 14.32 6.03
N LEU A 271 17.77 14.74 7.26
CA LEU A 271 18.32 14.09 8.45
C LEU A 271 17.70 12.69 8.67
N GLN A 272 16.40 12.54 8.44
CA GLN A 272 15.77 11.23 8.37
C GLN A 272 16.34 10.40 7.20
N ALA A 273 16.40 10.96 5.99
CA ALA A 273 16.96 10.30 4.82
C ALA A 273 18.43 9.92 5.02
N ARG A 274 19.28 10.79 5.60
CA ARG A 274 20.67 10.42 5.96
C ARG A 274 20.73 9.25 6.93
N ARG A 275 19.88 9.22 7.94
CA ARG A 275 19.77 8.04 8.85
C ARG A 275 19.33 6.78 8.09
N PHE A 276 18.52 6.93 7.04
CA PHE A 276 18.10 5.84 6.16
C PHE A 276 19.20 5.44 5.16
N PHE A 277 19.91 6.40 4.55
CA PHE A 277 20.96 6.12 3.54
C PHE A 277 22.24 5.53 4.12
N LEU A 278 22.59 5.86 5.37
CA LEU A 278 23.80 5.35 6.04
C LEU A 278 23.62 3.96 6.66
N ALA A 279 22.46 3.36 6.55
CA ALA A 279 22.11 2.15 7.29
C ALA A 279 22.41 0.83 6.54
N GLY A 280 22.92 0.85 5.32
CA GLY A 280 23.21 -0.37 4.52
C GLY A 280 21.94 -1.14 4.12
N ARG A 281 22.13 -2.36 3.59
CA ARG A 281 21.01 -3.24 3.18
C ARG A 281 20.04 -3.49 4.33
N GLY A 282 18.75 -3.29 4.08
CA GLY A 282 17.69 -3.45 5.09
C GLY A 282 17.60 -2.36 6.16
N GLY A 283 18.55 -1.45 6.25
CA GLY A 283 18.60 -0.44 7.32
C GLY A 283 17.44 0.56 7.32
N ARG A 284 16.85 0.83 6.15
CA ARG A 284 15.63 1.65 6.02
C ARG A 284 14.45 1.00 6.73
N VAL A 285 14.21 -0.28 6.48
CA VAL A 285 13.13 -1.04 7.08
C VAL A 285 13.33 -1.14 8.60
N ASP A 286 14.55 -1.38 9.07
CA ASP A 286 14.85 -1.43 10.50
C ASP A 286 14.61 -0.08 11.22
N ALA A 287 14.95 1.03 10.57
CA ALA A 287 14.68 2.35 11.13
C ALA A 287 13.16 2.63 11.19
N ALA A 288 12.43 2.27 10.13
CA ALA A 288 10.98 2.37 10.10
C ALA A 288 10.32 1.47 11.17
N ARG A 289 10.81 0.24 11.36
CA ARG A 289 10.33 -0.68 12.42
C ARG A 289 10.44 -0.06 13.80
N ARG A 290 11.62 0.49 14.15
CA ARG A 290 11.82 1.16 15.44
C ARG A 290 10.89 2.35 15.65
N TYR A 291 10.69 3.16 14.63
CA TYR A 291 9.79 4.32 14.71
C TYR A 291 8.32 3.91 14.91
N LYS A 292 7.89 2.82 14.29
CA LYS A 292 6.54 2.24 14.45
C LYS A 292 6.31 1.61 15.84
N GLY A 293 7.33 1.46 16.67
CA GLY A 293 7.23 0.81 17.98
C GLY A 293 7.45 -0.71 17.92
N LEU A 294 7.90 -1.25 16.81
CA LEU A 294 8.37 -2.62 16.65
C LEU A 294 9.82 -2.71 17.18
N GLY A 295 10.12 -3.68 18.02
CA GLY A 295 11.45 -3.89 18.61
C GLY A 295 12.57 -4.09 17.57
N ARG A 296 13.78 -4.46 18.07
CA ARG A 296 14.86 -4.94 17.18
C ARG A 296 14.37 -6.17 16.40
N ARG A 297 15.09 -6.49 15.29
CA ARG A 297 14.79 -7.67 14.46
C ARG A 297 14.48 -8.90 15.32
N PRO A 298 13.45 -9.69 14.98
CA PRO A 298 13.28 -11.01 15.59
C PRO A 298 14.46 -11.90 15.26
#